data_c6bada21c3f85f05cf1f02e55def9f3d
#
_entry.id   c6bada21c3f85f05cf1f02e55def9f3d
#
_cell.length_a   1.000
_cell.length_b   1.000
_cell.length_c   1.000
_cell.angle_alpha   90.00
_cell.angle_beta   90.00
_cell.angle_gamma   90.00
#
_symmetry.space_group_name_H-M   'P 1'
#
loop_
_entity.id
_entity.type
_entity.pdbx_description
1 polymer ?
#
loop_
_entity_poly.entity_id
_entity_poly.type
_entity_poly.pdbx_seq_one_letter_code
_entity_poly.pdbx_strand_id
1 'polypeptide(L)'
;MKKVWDKWTRIALVKRILVGLILGAILGIAVPQATGIAILGDVFVSALKAIAPLLVFFLVISSLCNAGKSHGGVIKTVIILYMFSTVLAAVIAVFASMAFPVKMTLANAATDTSAPQGIVEVLNNLLLNVVANPVSSLVNANYVGILMWAVLLGLAFRAADKMTKKVLADVADGISMVVTWIINLAPFGIFGLVFNTVSTNGLDIFTTYGKLLLLLVGCMLFIYFVTNPLLVYWCIRQNPYPLIFQCLKRSALTAFFTRSSAANIPVNMKVCEEMGLDRDTYSVTIPLGATINMDGAAITITVMTMATAFTLGIHVDIPTAIILSLLAALSACGASGVAGGSLLLIPMACSLFGISDDISMQVVAVGFIIGVVQDSVEIALNSSSDLLLSASAEFRQWRLEGKEIKFK
;
A
#
# COMPACT_ATOMS: atom_id res chain seq x y z
N MET A 1 -9.88 15.56 31.22
CA MET A 1 -9.90 14.83 29.92
C MET A 1 -8.76 15.24 29.01
N LYS A 2 -8.52 16.53 28.70
CA LYS A 2 -7.45 17.00 27.81
C LYS A 2 -6.05 16.47 28.19
N LYS A 3 -5.66 16.54 29.48
CA LYS A 3 -4.35 16.02 29.96
C LYS A 3 -4.17 14.50 29.78
N VAL A 4 -5.24 13.70 29.85
CA VAL A 4 -5.19 12.25 29.64
C VAL A 4 -5.06 11.94 28.15
N TRP A 5 -5.80 12.66 27.32
CA TRP A 5 -5.70 12.55 25.85
C TRP A 5 -4.31 12.93 25.34
N ASP A 6 -3.74 14.03 25.85
CA ASP A 6 -2.39 14.47 25.49
C ASP A 6 -1.30 13.46 25.92
N LYS A 7 -1.48 12.79 27.07
CA LYS A 7 -0.58 11.69 27.47
C LYS A 7 -0.75 10.47 26.58
N TRP A 8 -1.99 10.13 26.23
CA TRP A 8 -2.31 9.00 25.34
C TRP A 8 -1.74 9.20 23.93
N THR A 9 -1.88 10.40 23.36
CA THR A 9 -1.39 10.70 22.00
C THR A 9 0.14 10.79 21.89
N ARG A 10 0.85 10.99 23.01
CA ARG A 10 2.32 10.91 23.05
C ARG A 10 2.87 9.48 22.94
N ILE A 11 2.06 8.47 23.23
CA ILE A 11 2.44 7.06 23.05
C ILE A 11 2.36 6.75 21.56
N ALA A 12 3.40 6.09 21.01
CA ALA A 12 3.42 5.68 19.62
C ALA A 12 2.15 4.87 19.26
N LEU A 13 1.55 5.17 18.11
CA LEU A 13 0.29 4.56 17.65
C LEU A 13 0.35 3.03 17.69
N VAL A 14 1.47 2.45 17.26
CA VAL A 14 1.72 0.99 17.29
C VAL A 14 1.52 0.41 18.69
N LYS A 15 2.08 1.04 19.73
CA LYS A 15 1.92 0.56 21.12
C LYS A 15 0.46 0.62 21.57
N ARG A 16 -0.27 1.67 21.18
CA ARG A 16 -1.70 1.82 21.48
C ARG A 16 -2.54 0.75 20.77
N ILE A 17 -2.22 0.44 19.52
CA ILE A 17 -2.88 -0.62 18.74
C ILE A 17 -2.63 -1.99 19.37
N LEU A 18 -1.39 -2.29 19.78
CA LEU A 18 -1.07 -3.55 20.47
C LEU A 18 -1.87 -3.72 21.78
N VAL A 19 -2.02 -2.64 22.55
CA VAL A 19 -2.88 -2.66 23.75
C VAL A 19 -4.33 -2.97 23.37
N GLY A 20 -4.87 -2.31 22.34
CA GLY A 20 -6.22 -2.56 21.84
C GLY A 20 -6.41 -4.01 21.40
N LEU A 21 -5.45 -4.57 20.66
CA LEU A 21 -5.45 -5.95 20.19
C LEU A 21 -5.47 -6.95 21.36
N ILE A 22 -4.55 -6.79 22.33
CA ILE A 22 -4.44 -7.67 23.50
C ILE A 22 -5.72 -7.61 24.34
N LEU A 23 -6.23 -6.42 24.63
CA LEU A 23 -7.46 -6.25 25.40
C LEU A 23 -8.67 -6.82 24.67
N GLY A 24 -8.76 -6.63 23.35
CA GLY A 24 -9.81 -7.21 22.51
C GLY A 24 -9.81 -8.73 22.56
N ALA A 25 -8.63 -9.35 22.42
CA ALA A 25 -8.48 -10.80 22.52
C ALA A 25 -8.87 -11.33 23.90
N ILE A 26 -8.37 -10.70 24.98
CA ILE A 26 -8.69 -11.12 26.36
C ILE A 26 -10.19 -11.03 26.61
N LEU A 27 -10.83 -9.90 26.30
CA LEU A 27 -12.26 -9.72 26.54
C LEU A 27 -13.12 -10.60 25.61
N GLY A 28 -12.68 -10.83 24.36
CA GLY A 28 -13.36 -11.75 23.44
C GLY A 28 -13.44 -13.19 23.96
N ILE A 29 -12.41 -13.63 24.76
CA ILE A 29 -12.43 -14.93 25.44
C ILE A 29 -13.23 -14.84 26.74
N ALA A 30 -12.96 -13.83 27.56
CA ALA A 30 -13.48 -13.77 28.93
C ALA A 30 -14.98 -13.43 29.00
N VAL A 31 -15.48 -12.56 28.11
CA VAL A 31 -16.84 -12.04 28.12
C VAL A 31 -17.41 -11.97 26.69
N PRO A 32 -17.52 -13.10 25.96
CA PRO A 32 -17.96 -13.09 24.55
C PRO A 32 -19.35 -12.51 24.34
N GLN A 33 -20.20 -12.46 25.39
CA GLN A 33 -21.56 -11.92 25.33
C GLN A 33 -21.60 -10.37 25.29
N ALA A 34 -20.50 -9.67 25.55
CA ALA A 34 -20.43 -8.22 25.54
C ALA A 34 -20.37 -7.63 24.10
N THR A 35 -21.30 -8.08 23.24
CA THR A 35 -21.35 -7.79 21.79
C THR A 35 -21.36 -6.31 21.46
N GLY A 36 -21.80 -5.43 22.37
CA GLY A 36 -21.74 -3.98 22.20
C GLY A 36 -20.33 -3.41 21.98
N ILE A 37 -19.27 -4.16 22.35
CA ILE A 37 -17.88 -3.76 22.10
C ILE A 37 -17.55 -3.78 20.61
N ALA A 38 -18.16 -4.65 19.84
CA ALA A 38 -17.95 -4.79 18.40
C ALA A 38 -18.25 -3.49 17.64
N ILE A 39 -19.17 -2.66 18.13
CA ILE A 39 -19.55 -1.39 17.50
C ILE A 39 -18.36 -0.44 17.29
N LEU A 40 -17.34 -0.50 18.15
CA LEU A 40 -16.12 0.29 17.98
C LEU A 40 -15.36 -0.09 16.71
N GLY A 41 -15.35 -1.39 16.41
CA GLY A 41 -14.78 -1.91 15.16
C GLY A 41 -15.60 -1.49 13.94
N ASP A 42 -16.91 -1.65 14.01
CA ASP A 42 -17.82 -1.32 12.92
C ASP A 42 -17.79 0.17 12.56
N VAL A 43 -17.78 1.05 13.58
CA VAL A 43 -17.65 2.51 13.38
C VAL A 43 -16.32 2.86 12.72
N PHE A 44 -15.22 2.23 13.16
CA PHE A 44 -13.89 2.47 12.60
C PHE A 44 -13.83 2.07 11.12
N VAL A 45 -14.30 0.87 10.77
CA VAL A 45 -14.32 0.39 9.38
C VAL A 45 -15.25 1.23 8.52
N SER A 46 -16.44 1.59 9.02
CA SER A 46 -17.39 2.44 8.31
C SER A 46 -16.82 3.84 8.03
N ALA A 47 -16.07 4.42 8.99
CA ALA A 47 -15.42 5.71 8.76
C ALA A 47 -14.32 5.63 7.68
N LEU A 48 -13.56 4.54 7.64
CA LEU A 48 -12.57 4.30 6.57
C LEU A 48 -13.26 4.11 5.22
N LYS A 49 -14.33 3.29 5.17
CA LYS A 49 -15.13 3.08 3.97
C LYS A 49 -15.67 4.39 3.40
N ALA A 50 -16.17 5.28 4.25
CA ALA A 50 -16.75 6.55 3.84
C ALA A 50 -15.74 7.50 3.18
N ILE A 51 -14.47 7.51 3.64
CA ILE A 51 -13.46 8.45 3.12
C ILE A 51 -12.63 7.87 1.98
N ALA A 52 -12.55 6.53 1.84
CA ALA A 52 -11.66 5.86 0.89
C ALA A 52 -11.87 6.29 -0.58
N PRO A 53 -13.09 6.43 -1.13
CA PRO A 53 -13.30 6.90 -2.50
C PRO A 53 -12.69 8.28 -2.77
N LEU A 54 -12.89 9.22 -1.85
CA LEU A 54 -12.33 10.58 -1.96
C LEU A 54 -10.81 10.56 -1.85
N LEU A 55 -10.27 9.77 -0.92
CA LEU A 55 -8.83 9.62 -0.75
C LEU A 55 -8.17 9.16 -2.04
N VAL A 56 -8.64 8.05 -2.62
CA VAL A 56 -8.09 7.48 -3.85
C VAL A 56 -8.17 8.51 -5.00
N PHE A 57 -9.32 9.14 -5.18
CA PHE A 57 -9.54 10.11 -6.25
C PHE A 57 -8.57 11.28 -6.20
N PHE A 58 -8.51 11.98 -5.07
CA PHE A 58 -7.70 13.20 -4.96
C PHE A 58 -6.20 12.92 -4.83
N LEU A 59 -5.79 11.82 -4.18
CA LEU A 59 -4.37 11.45 -4.11
C LEU A 59 -3.80 11.13 -5.49
N VAL A 60 -4.51 10.34 -6.30
CA VAL A 60 -4.05 9.98 -7.65
C VAL A 60 -4.00 11.21 -8.55
N ILE A 61 -5.01 12.09 -8.50
CA ILE A 61 -4.99 13.36 -9.26
C ILE A 61 -3.79 14.20 -8.83
N SER A 62 -3.61 14.43 -7.53
CA SER A 62 -2.51 15.25 -7.00
C SER A 62 -1.15 14.70 -7.37
N SER A 63 -0.94 13.39 -7.21
CA SER A 63 0.31 12.72 -7.57
C SER A 63 0.64 12.89 -9.06
N LEU A 64 -0.31 12.62 -9.94
CA LEU A 64 -0.09 12.67 -11.39
C LEU A 64 0.05 14.10 -11.94
N CYS A 65 -0.74 15.06 -11.45
CA CYS A 65 -0.64 16.45 -11.94
C CYS A 65 0.65 17.13 -11.49
N ASN A 66 1.21 16.74 -10.33
CA ASN A 66 2.46 17.28 -9.80
C ASN A 66 3.70 16.50 -10.27
N ALA A 67 3.52 15.33 -10.92
CA ALA A 67 4.64 14.57 -11.48
C ALA A 67 5.40 15.44 -12.50
N GLY A 68 6.65 15.79 -12.17
CA GLY A 68 7.47 16.71 -12.96
C GLY A 68 7.72 16.22 -14.39
N LYS A 69 8.01 17.14 -15.31
CA LYS A 69 8.57 16.77 -16.61
C LYS A 69 10.00 16.35 -16.37
N SER A 70 10.30 15.07 -16.53
CA SER A 70 11.67 14.54 -16.45
C SER A 70 12.54 15.14 -17.53
N HIS A 71 13.57 15.92 -17.14
CA HIS A 71 14.50 16.59 -18.07
C HIS A 71 15.85 15.88 -18.16
N GLY A 72 16.05 14.71 -17.53
CA GLY A 72 17.31 13.98 -17.54
C GLY A 72 17.16 12.48 -17.81
N GLY A 73 18.12 11.89 -18.52
CA GLY A 73 18.15 10.44 -18.81
C GLY A 73 18.14 9.58 -17.56
N VAL A 74 18.78 10.03 -16.46
CA VAL A 74 18.83 9.33 -15.17
C VAL A 74 17.42 9.30 -14.52
N ILE A 75 16.73 10.45 -14.44
CA ILE A 75 15.39 10.54 -13.87
C ILE A 75 14.41 9.62 -14.61
N LYS A 76 14.48 9.58 -15.94
CA LYS A 76 13.69 8.64 -16.75
C LYS A 76 14.00 7.19 -16.38
N THR A 77 15.27 6.85 -16.21
CA THR A 77 15.68 5.49 -15.80
C THR A 77 15.13 5.15 -14.41
N VAL A 78 15.18 6.09 -13.45
CA VAL A 78 14.61 5.89 -12.10
C VAL A 78 13.12 5.62 -12.17
N ILE A 79 12.34 6.42 -12.92
CA ILE A 79 10.89 6.23 -13.05
C ILE A 79 10.58 4.85 -13.64
N ILE A 80 11.33 4.43 -14.67
CA ILE A 80 11.16 3.10 -15.26
C ILE A 80 11.46 2.00 -14.23
N LEU A 81 12.53 2.14 -13.45
CA LEU A 81 12.88 1.16 -12.41
C LEU A 81 11.81 1.09 -11.32
N TYR A 82 11.28 2.23 -10.86
CA TYR A 82 10.21 2.29 -9.87
C TYR A 82 8.97 1.55 -10.35
N MET A 83 8.47 1.91 -11.53
CA MET A 83 7.26 1.29 -12.09
C MET A 83 7.47 -0.20 -12.37
N PHE A 84 8.63 -0.57 -12.91
CA PHE A 84 8.96 -1.96 -13.19
C PHE A 84 9.07 -2.80 -11.91
N SER A 85 9.74 -2.27 -10.87
CA SER A 85 9.84 -2.93 -9.56
C SER A 85 8.46 -3.16 -8.95
N THR A 86 7.59 -2.14 -8.96
CA THR A 86 6.25 -2.22 -8.38
C THR A 86 5.36 -3.23 -9.11
N VAL A 87 5.39 -3.27 -10.45
CA VAL A 87 4.67 -4.29 -11.24
C VAL A 87 5.22 -5.68 -10.95
N LEU A 88 6.55 -5.83 -10.93
CA LEU A 88 7.20 -7.11 -10.65
C LEU A 88 6.87 -7.62 -9.24
N ALA A 89 6.80 -6.72 -8.26
CA ALA A 89 6.40 -7.04 -6.89
C ALA A 89 4.96 -7.59 -6.84
N ALA A 90 4.03 -6.97 -7.56
CA ALA A 90 2.65 -7.45 -7.66
C ALA A 90 2.57 -8.83 -8.35
N VAL A 91 3.31 -9.03 -9.44
CA VAL A 91 3.37 -10.32 -10.16
C VAL A 91 3.91 -11.42 -9.25
N ILE A 92 5.00 -11.17 -8.53
CA ILE A 92 5.56 -12.13 -7.57
C ILE A 92 4.56 -12.44 -6.46
N ALA A 93 3.84 -11.43 -5.96
CA ALA A 93 2.80 -11.62 -4.95
C ALA A 93 1.65 -12.51 -5.44
N VAL A 94 1.23 -12.38 -6.71
CA VAL A 94 0.26 -13.30 -7.33
C VAL A 94 0.77 -14.73 -7.32
N PHE A 95 1.96 -14.97 -7.86
CA PHE A 95 2.51 -16.32 -7.93
C PHE A 95 2.75 -16.93 -6.54
N ALA A 96 3.23 -16.14 -5.59
CA ALA A 96 3.38 -16.57 -4.21
C ALA A 96 2.02 -16.92 -3.57
N SER A 97 0.98 -16.12 -3.84
CA SER A 97 -0.38 -16.40 -3.34
C SER A 97 -0.97 -17.67 -3.97
N MET A 98 -0.69 -17.94 -5.25
CA MET A 98 -1.10 -19.19 -5.91
C MET A 98 -0.35 -20.41 -5.36
N ALA A 99 0.95 -20.26 -5.07
CA ALA A 99 1.77 -21.33 -4.50
C ALA A 99 1.45 -21.62 -3.03
N PHE A 100 1.07 -20.60 -2.28
CA PHE A 100 0.75 -20.66 -0.85
C PHE A 100 -0.64 -20.04 -0.59
N PRO A 101 -1.73 -20.70 -1.03
CA PRO A 101 -3.07 -20.13 -0.88
C PRO A 101 -3.45 -20.01 0.60
N VAL A 102 -3.81 -18.79 1.01
CA VAL A 102 -4.30 -18.49 2.35
C VAL A 102 -5.78 -18.14 2.27
N LYS A 103 -6.59 -18.77 3.12
CA LYS A 103 -8.00 -18.42 3.31
C LYS A 103 -8.14 -17.63 4.60
N MET A 104 -8.96 -16.58 4.58
CA MET A 104 -9.24 -15.75 5.74
C MET A 104 -10.58 -16.13 6.35
N THR A 105 -10.75 -15.86 7.64
CA THR A 105 -12.06 -15.95 8.30
C THR A 105 -12.72 -14.58 8.21
N LEU A 106 -13.81 -14.50 7.45
CA LEU A 106 -14.64 -13.30 7.30
C LEU A 106 -15.96 -13.50 8.04
N ALA A 107 -16.44 -12.47 8.72
CA ALA A 107 -17.61 -12.59 9.61
C ALA A 107 -18.93 -12.89 8.87
N ASN A 108 -19.05 -12.46 7.62
CA ASN A 108 -20.25 -12.63 6.79
C ASN A 108 -19.87 -13.02 5.35
N ALA A 109 -19.14 -14.10 5.17
CA ALA A 109 -18.90 -14.65 3.84
C ALA A 109 -20.19 -15.28 3.29
N ALA A 110 -21.23 -14.48 3.10
CA ALA A 110 -22.44 -14.93 2.40
C ALA A 110 -22.09 -15.21 0.94
N THR A 111 -22.40 -16.40 0.50
CA THR A 111 -22.01 -17.02 -0.76
C THR A 111 -22.75 -16.49 -2.01
N ASP A 112 -23.34 -15.30 -1.97
CA ASP A 112 -24.13 -14.74 -3.08
C ASP A 112 -23.28 -13.92 -4.10
N THR A 113 -21.96 -13.97 -4.01
CA THR A 113 -21.12 -13.40 -5.07
C THR A 113 -21.04 -14.39 -6.24
N SER A 114 -21.74 -14.08 -7.32
CA SER A 114 -21.52 -14.75 -8.61
C SER A 114 -20.13 -14.34 -9.10
N ALA A 115 -19.16 -15.21 -8.84
CA ALA A 115 -17.81 -15.01 -9.36
C ALA A 115 -17.84 -14.89 -10.89
N PRO A 116 -17.09 -13.95 -11.51
CA PRO A 116 -17.00 -13.86 -12.96
C PRO A 116 -16.61 -15.22 -13.56
N GLN A 117 -17.35 -15.68 -14.58
CA GLN A 117 -17.16 -17.00 -15.18
C GLN A 117 -15.96 -17.08 -16.14
N GLY A 118 -15.15 -16.02 -16.24
CA GLY A 118 -13.93 -16.00 -17.05
C GLY A 118 -13.44 -14.60 -17.39
N ILE A 119 -12.27 -14.56 -18.06
CA ILE A 119 -11.57 -13.32 -18.42
C ILE A 119 -12.43 -12.35 -19.25
N VAL A 120 -13.32 -12.85 -20.10
CA VAL A 120 -14.17 -12.00 -20.94
C VAL A 120 -15.17 -11.21 -20.11
N GLU A 121 -15.77 -11.84 -19.11
CA GLU A 121 -16.69 -11.17 -18.18
C GLU A 121 -15.96 -10.16 -17.33
N VAL A 122 -14.78 -10.50 -16.81
CA VAL A 122 -13.90 -9.59 -16.07
C VAL A 122 -13.55 -8.36 -16.92
N LEU A 123 -13.13 -8.55 -18.17
CA LEU A 123 -12.80 -7.46 -19.09
C LEU A 123 -14.02 -6.58 -19.41
N ASN A 124 -15.18 -7.18 -19.66
CA ASN A 124 -16.42 -6.43 -19.91
C ASN A 124 -16.79 -5.58 -18.69
N ASN A 125 -16.76 -6.16 -17.49
CA ASN A 125 -17.05 -5.43 -16.25
C ASN A 125 -16.04 -4.30 -16.03
N LEU A 126 -14.75 -4.54 -16.27
CA LEU A 126 -13.72 -3.49 -16.21
C LEU A 126 -14.01 -2.35 -17.18
N LEU A 127 -14.28 -2.66 -18.46
CA LEU A 127 -14.51 -1.65 -19.49
C LEU A 127 -15.74 -0.79 -19.18
N LEU A 128 -16.83 -1.40 -18.70
CA LEU A 128 -18.03 -0.66 -18.31
C LEU A 128 -17.82 0.20 -17.07
N ASN A 129 -17.09 -0.31 -16.07
CA ASN A 129 -16.76 0.43 -14.86
C ASN A 129 -15.81 1.60 -15.13
N VAL A 130 -14.86 1.44 -16.05
CA VAL A 130 -13.91 2.48 -16.48
C VAL A 130 -14.61 3.72 -17.05
N VAL A 131 -15.70 3.53 -17.81
CA VAL A 131 -16.45 4.64 -18.45
C VAL A 131 -17.65 5.08 -17.63
N ALA A 132 -17.84 4.57 -16.42
CA ALA A 132 -18.92 4.98 -15.53
C ALA A 132 -18.83 6.49 -15.20
N ASN A 133 -19.97 7.11 -14.90
CA ASN A 133 -20.00 8.53 -14.52
C ASN A 133 -19.11 8.78 -13.28
N PRO A 134 -18.22 9.80 -13.29
CA PRO A 134 -17.27 10.04 -12.19
C PRO A 134 -17.93 10.31 -10.85
N VAL A 135 -19.05 11.06 -10.82
CA VAL A 135 -19.77 11.34 -9.58
C VAL A 135 -20.47 10.09 -9.07
N SER A 136 -21.11 9.31 -9.94
CA SER A 136 -21.69 8.02 -9.59
C SER A 136 -20.64 7.03 -9.09
N SER A 137 -19.44 7.03 -9.70
CA SER A 137 -18.32 6.19 -9.24
C SER A 137 -17.90 6.52 -7.81
N LEU A 138 -17.83 7.81 -7.47
CA LEU A 138 -17.52 8.24 -6.08
C LEU A 138 -18.61 7.86 -5.10
N VAL A 139 -19.89 8.08 -5.46
CA VAL A 139 -21.04 7.77 -4.58
C VAL A 139 -21.19 6.27 -4.31
N ASN A 140 -20.99 5.45 -5.35
CA ASN A 140 -21.17 4.00 -5.28
C ASN A 140 -19.85 3.24 -5.00
N ALA A 141 -18.76 3.93 -4.66
CA ALA A 141 -17.44 3.34 -4.43
C ALA A 141 -16.96 2.44 -5.60
N ASN A 142 -17.28 2.81 -6.86
CA ASN A 142 -16.75 2.13 -8.03
C ASN A 142 -15.27 2.53 -8.23
N TYR A 143 -14.38 1.82 -7.55
CA TYR A 143 -12.95 2.17 -7.51
C TYR A 143 -12.24 2.12 -8.87
N VAL A 144 -12.68 1.26 -9.79
CA VAL A 144 -12.14 1.21 -11.16
C VAL A 144 -12.46 2.52 -11.89
N GLY A 145 -13.71 2.97 -11.83
CA GLY A 145 -14.12 4.25 -12.40
C GLY A 145 -13.43 5.44 -11.70
N ILE A 146 -13.35 5.42 -10.37
CA ILE A 146 -12.64 6.44 -9.58
C ILE A 146 -11.18 6.55 -10.03
N LEU A 147 -10.46 5.44 -10.13
CA LEU A 147 -9.06 5.43 -10.55
C LEU A 147 -8.90 5.95 -11.99
N MET A 148 -9.73 5.49 -12.92
CA MET A 148 -9.65 5.94 -14.31
C MET A 148 -9.86 7.46 -14.43
N TRP A 149 -10.91 8.00 -13.83
CA TRP A 149 -11.15 9.42 -13.85
C TRP A 149 -10.07 10.22 -13.11
N ALA A 150 -9.55 9.68 -12.01
CA ALA A 150 -8.42 10.30 -11.31
C ALA A 150 -7.16 10.36 -12.18
N VAL A 151 -6.85 9.29 -12.93
CA VAL A 151 -5.72 9.25 -13.88
C VAL A 151 -5.94 10.26 -15.02
N LEU A 152 -7.10 10.24 -15.65
CA LEU A 152 -7.39 11.16 -16.77
C LEU A 152 -7.33 12.63 -16.34
N LEU A 153 -7.94 12.97 -15.20
CA LEU A 153 -7.91 14.34 -14.67
C LEU A 153 -6.50 14.72 -14.19
N GLY A 154 -5.79 13.81 -13.53
CA GLY A 154 -4.41 14.05 -13.11
C GLY A 154 -3.49 14.35 -14.29
N LEU A 155 -3.61 13.61 -15.39
CA LEU A 155 -2.86 13.86 -16.63
C LEU A 155 -3.28 15.16 -17.30
N ALA A 156 -4.58 15.47 -17.36
CA ALA A 156 -5.09 16.71 -17.92
C ALA A 156 -4.59 17.95 -17.14
N PHE A 157 -4.62 17.88 -15.81
CA PHE A 157 -4.12 18.96 -14.93
C PHE A 157 -2.58 19.10 -14.91
N ARG A 158 -1.81 18.21 -15.55
CA ARG A 158 -0.36 18.45 -15.76
C ARG A 158 -0.07 19.73 -16.52
N ALA A 159 -0.99 20.17 -17.38
CA ALA A 159 -0.88 21.42 -18.14
C ALA A 159 -1.37 22.63 -17.34
N ALA A 160 -2.03 22.45 -16.20
CA ALA A 160 -2.55 23.52 -15.37
C ALA A 160 -1.43 24.38 -14.75
N ASP A 161 -1.80 25.59 -14.33
CA ASP A 161 -0.90 26.49 -13.64
C ASP A 161 -0.47 25.97 -12.24
N LYS A 162 0.53 26.63 -11.65
CA LYS A 162 1.05 26.23 -10.33
C LYS A 162 0.02 26.38 -9.22
N MET A 163 -0.90 27.34 -9.32
CA MET A 163 -1.92 27.59 -8.30
C MET A 163 -2.94 26.45 -8.29
N THR A 164 -3.45 26.05 -9.45
CA THR A 164 -4.39 24.92 -9.59
C THR A 164 -3.78 23.62 -9.05
N LYS A 165 -2.51 23.34 -9.37
CA LYS A 165 -1.80 22.17 -8.85
C LYS A 165 -1.64 22.21 -7.33
N LYS A 166 -1.35 23.39 -6.78
CA LYS A 166 -1.26 23.58 -5.33
C LYS A 166 -2.61 23.33 -4.66
N VAL A 167 -3.70 23.85 -5.21
CA VAL A 167 -5.05 23.61 -4.67
C VAL A 167 -5.38 22.12 -4.65
N LEU A 168 -5.06 21.38 -5.71
CA LEU A 168 -5.28 19.94 -5.79
C LEU A 168 -4.44 19.18 -4.74
N ALA A 169 -3.19 19.61 -4.51
CA ALA A 169 -2.34 19.06 -3.46
C ALA A 169 -2.91 19.36 -2.06
N ASP A 170 -3.30 20.60 -1.79
CA ASP A 170 -3.87 21.03 -0.51
C ASP A 170 -5.17 20.25 -0.19
N VAL A 171 -6.01 19.96 -1.20
CA VAL A 171 -7.22 19.12 -1.04
C VAL A 171 -6.84 17.68 -0.70
N ALA A 172 -5.88 17.08 -1.43
CA ALA A 172 -5.40 15.73 -1.16
C ALA A 172 -4.80 15.61 0.26
N ASP A 173 -4.02 16.61 0.69
CA ASP A 173 -3.43 16.68 2.01
C ASP A 173 -4.51 16.80 3.10
N GLY A 174 -5.54 17.63 2.86
CA GLY A 174 -6.69 17.76 3.77
C GLY A 174 -7.44 16.44 3.98
N ILE A 175 -7.72 15.71 2.89
CA ILE A 175 -8.36 14.39 2.95
C ILE A 175 -7.45 13.38 3.69
N SER A 176 -6.15 13.37 3.39
CA SER A 176 -5.16 12.52 4.06
C SER A 176 -5.08 12.81 5.56
N MET A 177 -5.25 14.08 5.96
CA MET A 177 -5.32 14.46 7.37
C MET A 177 -6.57 13.88 8.04
N VAL A 178 -7.73 13.91 7.40
CA VAL A 178 -8.97 13.26 7.91
C VAL A 178 -8.76 11.77 8.09
N VAL A 179 -8.16 11.08 7.10
CA VAL A 179 -7.80 9.65 7.21
C VAL A 179 -6.86 9.42 8.39
N THR A 180 -5.87 10.28 8.58
CA THR A 180 -4.95 10.21 9.72
C THR A 180 -5.69 10.34 11.07
N TRP A 181 -6.70 11.20 11.16
CA TRP A 181 -7.54 11.30 12.36
C TRP A 181 -8.31 10.01 12.62
N ILE A 182 -8.91 9.41 11.59
CA ILE A 182 -9.60 8.12 11.69
C ILE A 182 -8.62 7.03 12.14
N ILE A 183 -7.43 6.95 11.51
CA ILE A 183 -6.39 5.97 11.89
C ILE A 183 -5.89 6.16 13.33
N ASN A 184 -5.89 7.37 13.87
CA ASN A 184 -5.57 7.60 15.28
C ASN A 184 -6.60 6.98 16.25
N LEU A 185 -7.81 6.65 15.77
CA LEU A 185 -8.83 5.89 16.49
C LEU A 185 -8.65 4.37 16.35
N ALA A 186 -7.70 3.90 15.51
CA ALA A 186 -7.45 2.48 15.29
C ALA A 186 -7.26 1.65 16.57
N PRO A 187 -6.64 2.14 17.67
CA PRO A 187 -6.55 1.37 18.92
C PRO A 187 -7.93 0.91 19.43
N PHE A 188 -8.93 1.76 19.33
CA PHE A 188 -10.31 1.45 19.73
C PHE A 188 -11.04 0.61 18.68
N GLY A 189 -10.85 0.93 17.40
CA GLY A 189 -11.40 0.16 16.28
C GLY A 189 -10.88 -1.27 16.28
N ILE A 190 -9.56 -1.47 16.39
CA ILE A 190 -8.92 -2.79 16.42
C ILE A 190 -9.31 -3.54 17.69
N PHE A 191 -9.45 -2.88 18.83
CA PHE A 191 -10.00 -3.49 20.05
C PHE A 191 -11.38 -4.10 19.78
N GLY A 192 -12.31 -3.38 19.14
CA GLY A 192 -13.65 -3.88 18.80
C GLY A 192 -13.61 -4.99 17.76
N LEU A 193 -12.79 -4.86 16.71
CA LEU A 193 -12.62 -5.88 15.67
C LEU A 193 -12.06 -7.18 16.21
N VAL A 194 -11.01 -7.11 17.02
CA VAL A 194 -10.38 -8.31 17.61
C VAL A 194 -11.31 -8.96 18.62
N PHE A 195 -12.01 -8.14 19.45
CA PHE A 195 -13.05 -8.66 20.33
C PHE A 195 -14.10 -9.48 19.56
N ASN A 196 -14.69 -8.89 18.51
CA ASN A 196 -15.72 -9.56 17.68
C ASN A 196 -15.16 -10.85 17.05
N THR A 197 -13.97 -10.77 16.48
CA THR A 197 -13.31 -11.88 15.79
C THR A 197 -13.02 -13.04 16.74
N VAL A 198 -12.47 -12.76 17.93
CA VAL A 198 -12.11 -13.77 18.91
C VAL A 198 -13.35 -14.35 19.59
N SER A 199 -14.35 -13.54 19.91
CA SER A 199 -15.61 -14.02 20.51
C SER A 199 -16.39 -14.95 19.58
N THR A 200 -16.27 -14.76 18.26
CA THR A 200 -16.97 -15.56 17.25
C THR A 200 -16.20 -16.79 16.80
N ASN A 201 -14.88 -16.66 16.59
CA ASN A 201 -14.04 -17.67 15.93
C ASN A 201 -12.96 -18.28 16.85
N GLY A 202 -12.84 -17.82 18.10
CA GLY A 202 -11.79 -18.27 19.00
C GLY A 202 -10.39 -17.76 18.62
N LEU A 203 -9.35 -18.36 19.25
CA LEU A 203 -7.95 -17.98 19.04
C LEU A 203 -7.34 -18.53 17.73
N ASP A 204 -7.95 -19.52 17.11
CA ASP A 204 -7.44 -20.16 15.88
C ASP A 204 -7.27 -19.18 14.72
N ILE A 205 -8.00 -18.07 14.77
CA ILE A 205 -7.91 -17.00 13.79
C ILE A 205 -6.51 -16.37 13.72
N PHE A 206 -5.79 -16.30 14.84
CA PHE A 206 -4.42 -15.78 14.86
C PHE A 206 -3.44 -16.66 14.09
N THR A 207 -3.70 -17.97 13.98
CA THR A 207 -2.93 -18.88 13.14
C THR A 207 -3.12 -18.56 11.66
N THR A 208 -4.35 -18.27 11.25
CA THR A 208 -4.68 -17.87 9.87
C THR A 208 -4.09 -16.50 9.53
N TYR A 209 -4.21 -15.54 10.43
CA TYR A 209 -3.60 -14.21 10.25
C TYR A 209 -2.07 -14.28 10.27
N GLY A 210 -1.49 -15.18 11.07
CA GLY A 210 -0.05 -15.44 11.05
C GLY A 210 0.45 -15.98 9.71
N LYS A 211 -0.29 -16.88 9.06
CA LYS A 211 0.02 -17.39 7.72
C LYS A 211 -0.06 -16.29 6.68
N LEU A 212 -1.11 -15.45 6.75
CA LEU A 212 -1.27 -14.31 5.86
C LEU A 212 -0.13 -13.30 6.00
N LEU A 213 0.21 -12.96 7.26
CA LEU A 213 1.32 -12.06 7.55
C LEU A 213 2.66 -12.64 7.08
N LEU A 214 2.88 -13.94 7.24
CA LEU A 214 4.08 -14.62 6.78
C LEU A 214 4.21 -14.56 5.25
N LEU A 215 3.11 -14.74 4.51
CA LEU A 215 3.07 -14.62 3.06
C LEU A 215 3.39 -13.18 2.63
N LEU A 216 2.75 -12.17 3.23
CA LEU A 216 2.99 -10.76 2.96
C LEU A 216 4.45 -10.36 3.20
N VAL A 217 4.95 -10.61 4.40
CA VAL A 217 6.33 -10.27 4.79
C VAL A 217 7.32 -11.10 3.98
N GLY A 218 7.02 -12.37 3.72
CA GLY A 218 7.85 -13.25 2.88
C GLY A 218 8.01 -12.69 1.46
N CYS A 219 6.93 -12.24 0.82
CA CYS A 219 6.99 -11.56 -0.49
C CYS A 219 7.83 -10.27 -0.41
N MET A 220 7.62 -9.44 0.61
CA MET A 220 8.37 -8.18 0.78
C MET A 220 9.87 -8.43 0.96
N LEU A 221 10.24 -9.42 1.76
CA LEU A 221 11.64 -9.81 1.96
C LEU A 221 12.25 -10.40 0.68
N PHE A 222 11.46 -11.20 -0.08
CA PHE A 222 11.89 -11.73 -1.36
C PHE A 222 12.20 -10.62 -2.37
N ILE A 223 11.33 -9.60 -2.46
CA ILE A 223 11.59 -8.43 -3.30
C ILE A 223 12.87 -7.74 -2.84
N TYR A 224 13.02 -7.50 -1.54
CA TYR A 224 14.16 -6.76 -1.01
C TYR A 224 15.49 -7.47 -1.19
N PHE A 225 15.55 -8.80 -0.96
CA PHE A 225 16.80 -9.57 -0.93
C PHE A 225 17.08 -10.39 -2.20
N VAL A 226 16.10 -10.53 -3.11
CA VAL A 226 16.27 -11.27 -4.36
C VAL A 226 16.03 -10.38 -5.57
N THR A 227 14.85 -9.77 -5.68
CA THR A 227 14.46 -9.01 -6.86
C THR A 227 15.23 -7.70 -7.00
N ASN A 228 15.27 -6.90 -5.92
CA ASN A 228 16.00 -5.63 -5.92
C ASN A 228 17.50 -5.83 -6.18
N PRO A 229 18.21 -6.82 -5.59
CA PRO A 229 19.58 -7.15 -5.97
C PRO A 229 19.78 -7.44 -7.46
N LEU A 230 18.84 -8.13 -8.10
CA LEU A 230 18.91 -8.40 -9.54
C LEU A 230 18.78 -7.11 -10.37
N LEU A 231 17.87 -6.22 -10.00
CA LEU A 231 17.71 -4.91 -10.66
C LEU A 231 18.94 -4.04 -10.46
N VAL A 232 19.47 -4.00 -9.25
CA VAL A 232 20.71 -3.26 -8.92
C VAL A 232 21.88 -3.84 -9.73
N TYR A 233 22.07 -5.15 -9.74
CA TYR A 233 23.11 -5.79 -10.52
C TYR A 233 23.00 -5.46 -12.01
N TRP A 234 21.79 -5.46 -12.57
CA TRP A 234 21.57 -5.06 -13.96
C TRP A 234 22.04 -3.63 -14.24
N CYS A 235 21.87 -2.71 -13.27
CA CYS A 235 22.32 -1.32 -13.37
C CYS A 235 23.84 -1.19 -13.23
N ILE A 236 24.41 -1.69 -12.11
CA ILE A 236 25.79 -1.40 -11.71
C ILE A 236 26.81 -2.42 -12.24
N ARG A 237 26.38 -3.64 -12.57
CA ARG A 237 27.23 -4.78 -13.03
C ARG A 237 28.32 -5.17 -12.02
N GLN A 238 28.06 -4.93 -10.74
CA GLN A 238 28.91 -5.29 -9.60
C GLN A 238 28.06 -5.97 -8.52
N ASN A 239 28.70 -6.44 -7.43
CA ASN A 239 27.97 -7.00 -6.29
C ASN A 239 26.96 -5.99 -5.74
N PRO A 240 25.65 -6.28 -5.75
CA PRO A 240 24.60 -5.34 -5.31
C PRO A 240 24.47 -5.23 -3.79
N TYR A 241 24.87 -6.26 -3.05
CA TYR A 241 24.60 -6.36 -1.62
C TYR A 241 25.21 -5.28 -0.74
N PRO A 242 26.41 -4.73 -1.00
CA PRO A 242 26.91 -3.59 -0.24
C PRO A 242 25.94 -2.40 -0.26
N LEU A 243 25.40 -2.05 -1.43
CA LEU A 243 24.40 -0.98 -1.56
C LEU A 243 23.09 -1.33 -0.87
N ILE A 244 22.61 -2.57 -1.04
CA ILE A 244 21.40 -3.08 -0.38
C ILE A 244 21.49 -2.94 1.14
N PHE A 245 22.58 -3.42 1.75
CA PHE A 245 22.75 -3.34 3.20
C PHE A 245 22.97 -1.90 3.69
N GLN A 246 23.55 -1.03 2.88
CA GLN A 246 23.65 0.40 3.19
C GLN A 246 22.25 1.04 3.24
N CYS A 247 21.41 0.80 2.23
CA CYS A 247 20.02 1.27 2.19
C CYS A 247 19.18 0.68 3.34
N LEU A 248 19.36 -0.61 3.66
CA LEU A 248 18.69 -1.26 4.77
C LEU A 248 18.98 -0.56 6.11
N LYS A 249 20.26 -0.34 6.40
CA LYS A 249 20.69 0.27 7.68
C LYS A 249 20.30 1.72 7.81
N ARG A 250 20.34 2.48 6.72
CA ARG A 250 20.24 3.94 6.75
C ARG A 250 18.84 4.46 6.41
N SER A 251 18.04 3.71 5.69
CA SER A 251 16.71 4.08 5.24
C SER A 251 15.64 3.14 5.82
N ALA A 252 15.72 1.84 5.53
CA ALA A 252 14.65 0.90 5.88
C ALA A 252 14.36 0.87 7.39
N LEU A 253 15.38 0.89 8.25
CA LEU A 253 15.16 0.89 9.71
C LEU A 253 14.39 2.13 10.17
N THR A 254 14.74 3.30 9.67
CA THR A 254 14.02 4.53 10.02
C THR A 254 12.59 4.50 9.50
N ALA A 255 12.39 4.08 8.25
CA ALA A 255 11.08 3.95 7.63
C ALA A 255 10.19 2.92 8.36
N PHE A 256 10.75 1.79 8.80
CA PHE A 256 10.06 0.76 9.58
C PHE A 256 9.44 1.32 10.86
N PHE A 257 10.20 2.10 11.62
CA PHE A 257 9.72 2.63 12.90
C PHE A 257 8.83 3.87 12.75
N THR A 258 9.09 4.71 11.74
CA THR A 258 8.26 5.90 11.48
C THR A 258 6.96 5.58 10.77
N ARG A 259 6.92 4.48 10.00
CA ARG A 259 5.80 4.08 9.16
C ARG A 259 5.32 5.21 8.23
N SER A 260 6.28 5.96 7.70
CA SER A 260 6.01 7.10 6.82
C SER A 260 7.13 7.28 5.80
N SER A 261 6.85 7.00 4.53
CA SER A 261 7.78 7.27 3.43
C SER A 261 8.07 8.77 3.32
N ALA A 262 7.07 9.62 3.53
CA ALA A 262 7.23 11.07 3.48
C ALA A 262 8.19 11.58 4.58
N ALA A 263 8.07 11.07 5.80
CA ALA A 263 8.99 11.42 6.89
C ALA A 263 10.42 10.93 6.64
N ASN A 264 10.59 9.91 5.79
CA ASN A 264 11.90 9.35 5.44
C ASN A 264 12.58 10.05 4.24
N ILE A 265 11.88 10.92 3.50
CA ILE A 265 12.45 11.69 2.38
C ILE A 265 13.75 12.42 2.78
N PRO A 266 13.80 13.22 3.87
CA PRO A 266 15.04 13.91 4.25
C PRO A 266 16.18 12.94 4.59
N VAL A 267 15.87 11.77 5.16
CA VAL A 267 16.87 10.73 5.46
C VAL A 267 17.45 10.19 4.16
N ASN A 268 16.61 9.81 3.20
CA ASN A 268 17.03 9.30 1.90
C ASN A 268 17.86 10.33 1.12
N MET A 269 17.43 11.60 1.10
CA MET A 269 18.17 12.69 0.44
C MET A 269 19.55 12.88 1.05
N LYS A 270 19.66 12.84 2.39
CA LYS A 270 20.97 12.93 3.06
C LYS A 270 21.88 11.75 2.70
N VAL A 271 21.33 10.54 2.60
CA VAL A 271 22.11 9.37 2.19
C VAL A 271 22.56 9.49 0.73
N CYS A 272 21.71 10.01 -0.17
CA CYS A 272 22.10 10.33 -1.55
C CYS A 272 23.28 11.31 -1.61
N GLU A 273 23.22 12.40 -0.82
CA GLU A 273 24.30 13.39 -0.71
C GLU A 273 25.62 12.76 -0.25
N GLU A 274 25.57 11.92 0.77
CA GLU A 274 26.74 11.24 1.31
C GLU A 274 27.32 10.17 0.35
N MET A 275 26.49 9.62 -0.54
CA MET A 275 26.93 8.76 -1.64
C MET A 275 27.53 9.57 -2.80
N GLY A 276 27.43 10.90 -2.77
CA GLY A 276 27.93 11.79 -3.82
C GLY A 276 27.06 11.82 -5.08
N LEU A 277 25.77 11.47 -4.94
CA LEU A 277 24.82 11.52 -6.03
C LEU A 277 24.47 12.96 -6.42
N ASP A 278 24.04 13.15 -7.66
CA ASP A 278 23.68 14.46 -8.19
C ASP A 278 22.41 15.00 -7.51
N ARG A 279 22.55 16.22 -6.93
CA ARG A 279 21.48 16.88 -6.19
C ARG A 279 20.24 17.14 -7.03
N ASP A 280 20.42 17.54 -8.29
CA ASP A 280 19.29 17.84 -9.18
C ASP A 280 18.51 16.56 -9.51
N THR A 281 19.17 15.41 -9.50
CA THR A 281 18.54 14.10 -9.68
C THR A 281 17.81 13.67 -8.41
N TYR A 282 18.48 13.53 -7.26
CA TYR A 282 17.86 12.95 -6.09
C TYR A 282 16.81 13.86 -5.43
N SER A 283 16.91 15.19 -5.59
CA SER A 283 15.87 16.12 -5.10
C SER A 283 14.51 15.93 -5.79
N VAL A 284 14.50 15.32 -6.98
CA VAL A 284 13.28 14.97 -7.72
C VAL A 284 12.91 13.52 -7.50
N THR A 285 13.87 12.59 -7.61
CA THR A 285 13.58 11.15 -7.61
C THR A 285 13.16 10.62 -6.25
N ILE A 286 13.74 11.10 -5.15
CA ILE A 286 13.39 10.64 -3.81
C ILE A 286 11.95 11.04 -3.40
N PRO A 287 11.53 12.32 -3.51
CA PRO A 287 10.12 12.66 -3.26
C PRO A 287 9.14 11.97 -4.22
N LEU A 288 9.52 11.78 -5.48
CA LEU A 288 8.71 11.07 -6.46
C LEU A 288 8.58 9.58 -6.10
N GLY A 289 9.68 8.93 -5.69
CA GLY A 289 9.69 7.54 -5.22
C GLY A 289 8.71 7.31 -4.07
N ALA A 290 8.71 8.21 -3.08
CA ALA A 290 7.79 8.15 -1.95
C ALA A 290 6.29 8.16 -2.35
N THR A 291 5.97 8.36 -3.63
CA THR A 291 4.61 8.34 -4.17
C THR A 291 4.36 7.27 -5.22
N ILE A 292 5.36 6.88 -6.03
CA ILE A 292 5.15 5.95 -7.15
C ILE A 292 5.91 4.63 -7.05
N ASN A 293 6.90 4.52 -6.15
CA ASN A 293 7.67 3.30 -5.94
C ASN A 293 7.11 2.54 -4.72
N MET A 294 6.05 1.79 -4.94
CA MET A 294 5.20 1.24 -3.90
C MET A 294 5.15 -0.30 -3.95
N ASP A 295 6.33 -0.94 -3.99
CA ASP A 295 6.49 -2.40 -4.07
C ASP A 295 5.69 -3.13 -2.98
N GLY A 296 5.82 -2.68 -1.73
CA GLY A 296 5.16 -3.29 -0.59
C GLY A 296 3.64 -3.07 -0.61
N ALA A 297 3.18 -1.89 -1.03
CA ALA A 297 1.75 -1.62 -1.18
C ALA A 297 1.13 -2.49 -2.28
N ALA A 298 1.82 -2.65 -3.42
CA ALA A 298 1.37 -3.52 -4.50
C ALA A 298 1.29 -4.99 -4.04
N ILE A 299 2.25 -5.47 -3.23
CA ILE A 299 2.21 -6.80 -2.59
C ILE A 299 0.99 -6.91 -1.67
N THR A 300 0.78 -5.92 -0.80
CA THR A 300 -0.34 -5.93 0.16
C THR A 300 -1.68 -6.00 -0.56
N ILE A 301 -1.92 -5.13 -1.53
CA ILE A 301 -3.15 -5.12 -2.33
C ILE A 301 -3.36 -6.48 -2.99
N THR A 302 -2.32 -7.02 -3.63
CA THR A 302 -2.40 -8.29 -4.38
C THR A 302 -2.65 -9.47 -3.46
N VAL A 303 -1.86 -9.66 -2.40
CA VAL A 303 -1.98 -10.82 -1.49
C VAL A 303 -3.32 -10.81 -0.77
N MET A 304 -3.77 -9.64 -0.28
CA MET A 304 -5.04 -9.53 0.42
C MET A 304 -6.22 -9.82 -0.51
N THR A 305 -6.17 -9.34 -1.76
CA THR A 305 -7.20 -9.64 -2.77
C THR A 305 -7.21 -11.11 -3.15
N MET A 306 -6.05 -11.73 -3.39
CA MET A 306 -5.94 -13.16 -3.70
C MET A 306 -6.45 -14.03 -2.55
N ALA A 307 -6.10 -13.69 -1.31
CA ALA A 307 -6.58 -14.40 -0.13
C ALA A 307 -8.11 -14.28 0.03
N THR A 308 -8.69 -13.13 -0.36
CA THR A 308 -10.16 -12.94 -0.40
C THR A 308 -10.78 -13.83 -1.47
N ALA A 309 -10.25 -13.84 -2.69
CA ALA A 309 -10.73 -14.68 -3.79
C ALA A 309 -10.71 -16.17 -3.38
N PHE A 310 -9.61 -16.66 -2.80
CA PHE A 310 -9.51 -18.03 -2.31
C PHE A 310 -10.49 -18.35 -1.17
N THR A 311 -10.77 -17.37 -0.30
CA THR A 311 -11.74 -17.52 0.79
C THR A 311 -13.15 -17.72 0.25
N LEU A 312 -13.51 -16.97 -0.80
CA LEU A 312 -14.81 -17.04 -1.47
C LEU A 312 -14.91 -18.17 -2.50
N GLY A 313 -13.83 -18.96 -2.69
CA GLY A 313 -13.81 -20.04 -3.69
C GLY A 313 -13.74 -19.56 -5.14
N ILE A 314 -13.35 -18.29 -5.37
CA ILE A 314 -13.20 -17.72 -6.70
C ILE A 314 -11.92 -18.28 -7.33
N HIS A 315 -12.05 -18.90 -8.51
CA HIS A 315 -10.92 -19.38 -9.29
C HIS A 315 -10.25 -18.19 -10.01
N VAL A 316 -8.96 -17.98 -9.74
CA VAL A 316 -8.17 -16.92 -10.38
C VAL A 316 -7.31 -17.53 -11.47
N ASP A 317 -7.63 -17.23 -12.72
CA ASP A 317 -6.81 -17.63 -13.87
C ASP A 317 -5.60 -16.69 -14.07
N ILE A 318 -4.60 -17.14 -14.81
CA ILE A 318 -3.37 -16.37 -15.03
C ILE A 318 -3.62 -15.02 -15.71
N PRO A 319 -4.46 -14.90 -16.76
CA PRO A 319 -4.77 -13.61 -17.36
C PRO A 319 -5.39 -12.61 -16.38
N THR A 320 -6.36 -13.03 -15.58
CA THR A 320 -6.97 -12.18 -14.54
C THR A 320 -5.95 -11.79 -13.46
N ALA A 321 -5.06 -12.71 -13.09
CA ALA A 321 -3.97 -12.45 -12.15
C ALA A 321 -2.98 -11.39 -12.66
N ILE A 322 -2.67 -11.38 -13.97
CA ILE A 322 -1.84 -10.34 -14.60
C ILE A 322 -2.56 -8.99 -14.54
N ILE A 323 -3.86 -8.95 -14.84
CA ILE A 323 -4.66 -7.71 -14.73
C ILE A 323 -4.67 -7.22 -13.29
N LEU A 324 -4.85 -8.09 -12.30
CA LEU A 324 -4.74 -7.76 -10.88
C LEU A 324 -3.38 -7.13 -10.56
N SER A 325 -2.29 -7.72 -11.06
CA SER A 325 -0.93 -7.20 -10.82
C SER A 325 -0.76 -5.77 -11.35
N LEU A 326 -1.23 -5.50 -12.57
CA LEU A 326 -1.18 -4.17 -13.17
C LEU A 326 -2.06 -3.19 -12.40
N LEU A 327 -3.28 -3.58 -12.04
CA LEU A 327 -4.21 -2.76 -11.28
C LEU A 327 -3.64 -2.45 -9.89
N ALA A 328 -3.09 -3.43 -9.19
CA ALA A 328 -2.47 -3.25 -7.89
C ALA A 328 -1.27 -2.29 -7.95
N ALA A 329 -0.40 -2.43 -8.96
CA ALA A 329 0.75 -1.56 -9.13
C ALA A 329 0.35 -0.11 -9.45
N LEU A 330 -0.64 0.10 -10.33
CA LEU A 330 -1.16 1.44 -10.63
C LEU A 330 -1.81 2.08 -9.40
N SER A 331 -2.57 1.30 -8.64
CA SER A 331 -3.27 1.75 -7.45
C SER A 331 -2.31 2.11 -6.33
N ALA A 332 -1.26 1.29 -6.17
CA ALA A 332 -0.24 1.52 -5.16
C ALA A 332 0.38 2.92 -5.27
N CYS A 333 0.48 3.49 -6.48
CA CYS A 333 0.91 4.88 -6.68
C CYS A 333 -0.02 5.91 -6.00
N GLY A 334 -1.24 5.53 -5.64
CA GLY A 334 -2.19 6.35 -4.87
C GLY A 334 -2.14 6.11 -3.36
N ALA A 335 -1.34 5.14 -2.88
CA ALA A 335 -1.29 4.78 -1.45
C ALA A 335 -0.46 5.76 -0.60
N SER A 336 0.05 6.81 -1.18
CA SER A 336 1.07 7.72 -0.66
C SER A 336 0.85 8.22 0.78
N GLY A 337 1.85 8.01 1.61
CA GLY A 337 2.15 8.83 2.79
C GLY A 337 1.31 8.61 4.05
N VAL A 338 0.24 7.81 3.97
CA VAL A 338 -0.65 7.53 5.11
C VAL A 338 -0.46 6.09 5.57
N ALA A 339 -0.25 5.90 6.88
CA ALA A 339 -0.15 4.56 7.45
C ALA A 339 -1.42 3.74 7.13
N GLY A 340 -1.25 2.52 6.61
CA GLY A 340 -2.36 1.67 6.17
C GLY A 340 -3.05 2.13 4.89
N GLY A 341 -2.47 3.08 4.13
CA GLY A 341 -3.05 3.58 2.88
C GLY A 341 -3.25 2.50 1.83
N SER A 342 -2.36 1.53 1.72
CA SER A 342 -2.47 0.38 0.82
C SER A 342 -3.71 -0.48 1.11
N LEU A 343 -4.10 -0.61 2.37
CA LEU A 343 -5.30 -1.38 2.76
C LEU A 343 -6.59 -0.79 2.20
N LEU A 344 -6.66 0.53 2.09
CA LEU A 344 -7.82 1.23 1.55
C LEU A 344 -8.00 1.06 0.03
N LEU A 345 -7.00 0.50 -0.63
CA LEU A 345 -7.02 0.19 -2.07
C LEU A 345 -7.45 -1.26 -2.37
N ILE A 346 -7.55 -2.11 -1.33
CA ILE A 346 -8.00 -3.51 -1.47
C ILE A 346 -9.40 -3.61 -2.11
N PRO A 347 -10.41 -2.79 -1.73
CA PRO A 347 -11.74 -2.88 -2.33
C PRO A 347 -11.73 -2.68 -3.85
N MET A 348 -10.85 -1.82 -4.35
CA MET A 348 -10.69 -1.62 -5.79
C MET A 348 -10.17 -2.89 -6.49
N ALA A 349 -9.15 -3.55 -5.93
CA ALA A 349 -8.62 -4.79 -6.48
C ALA A 349 -9.65 -5.94 -6.35
N CYS A 350 -10.41 -6.00 -5.26
CA CYS A 350 -11.49 -6.94 -5.04
C CYS A 350 -12.64 -6.77 -6.05
N SER A 351 -12.92 -5.55 -6.48
CA SER A 351 -13.97 -5.28 -7.48
C SER A 351 -13.70 -5.92 -8.84
N LEU A 352 -12.42 -6.21 -9.16
CA LEU A 352 -12.02 -6.98 -10.34
C LEU A 352 -12.66 -8.38 -10.38
N PHE A 353 -12.91 -8.97 -9.21
CA PHE A 353 -13.49 -10.29 -9.03
C PHE A 353 -14.99 -10.25 -8.69
N GLY A 354 -15.64 -9.09 -8.82
CA GLY A 354 -17.05 -8.91 -8.44
C GLY A 354 -17.30 -9.01 -6.93
N ILE A 355 -16.23 -8.93 -6.11
CA ILE A 355 -16.35 -9.00 -4.65
C ILE A 355 -16.96 -7.69 -4.14
N SER A 356 -18.01 -7.80 -3.32
CA SER A 356 -18.71 -6.64 -2.80
C SER A 356 -17.83 -5.79 -1.88
N ASP A 357 -18.17 -4.50 -1.80
CA ASP A 357 -17.46 -3.54 -0.96
C ASP A 357 -17.54 -3.92 0.53
N ASP A 358 -18.67 -4.51 0.98
CA ASP A 358 -18.83 -4.96 2.37
C ASP A 358 -17.87 -6.10 2.73
N ILE A 359 -17.63 -7.04 1.82
CA ILE A 359 -16.66 -8.12 2.02
C ILE A 359 -15.24 -7.57 1.99
N SER A 360 -14.92 -6.73 1.00
CA SER A 360 -13.58 -6.14 0.88
C SER A 360 -13.22 -5.25 2.06
N MET A 361 -14.19 -4.56 2.66
CA MET A 361 -13.95 -3.78 3.89
C MET A 361 -13.72 -4.65 5.13
N GLN A 362 -14.27 -5.86 5.20
CA GLN A 362 -13.88 -6.85 6.22
C GLN A 362 -12.41 -7.26 6.03
N VAL A 363 -11.95 -7.41 4.79
CA VAL A 363 -10.54 -7.70 4.48
C VAL A 363 -9.63 -6.54 4.90
N VAL A 364 -10.07 -5.30 4.67
CA VAL A 364 -9.38 -4.09 5.17
C VAL A 364 -9.26 -4.14 6.69
N ALA A 365 -10.33 -4.54 7.39
CA ALA A 365 -10.30 -4.71 8.85
C ALA A 365 -9.26 -5.75 9.30
N VAL A 366 -9.19 -6.91 8.63
CA VAL A 366 -8.15 -7.92 8.86
C VAL A 366 -6.76 -7.30 8.63
N GLY A 367 -6.59 -6.53 7.56
CA GLY A 367 -5.35 -5.80 7.27
C GLY A 367 -4.93 -4.87 8.41
N PHE A 368 -5.85 -4.14 9.02
CA PHE A 368 -5.55 -3.30 10.18
C PHE A 368 -5.15 -4.10 11.43
N ILE A 369 -5.70 -5.30 11.63
CA ILE A 369 -5.31 -6.19 12.75
C ILE A 369 -3.83 -6.61 12.62
N ILE A 370 -3.41 -7.03 11.42
CA ILE A 370 -2.02 -7.44 11.15
C ILE A 370 -1.10 -6.26 10.81
N GLY A 371 -1.67 -5.08 10.60
CA GLY A 371 -1.03 -3.91 10.01
C GLY A 371 0.14 -3.33 10.81
N VAL A 372 0.29 -3.67 12.09
CA VAL A 372 1.45 -3.21 12.88
C VAL A 372 2.77 -3.69 12.27
N VAL A 373 2.85 -4.96 11.91
CA VAL A 373 4.04 -5.56 11.32
C VAL A 373 4.04 -5.36 9.80
N GLN A 374 2.90 -5.65 9.16
CA GLN A 374 2.76 -5.58 7.71
C GLN A 374 3.13 -4.18 7.18
N ASP A 375 2.50 -3.11 7.69
CA ASP A 375 2.73 -1.74 7.24
C ASP A 375 4.15 -1.23 7.57
N SER A 376 4.73 -1.66 8.71
CA SER A 376 6.12 -1.32 9.03
C SER A 376 7.11 -1.91 8.01
N VAL A 377 6.92 -3.17 7.60
CA VAL A 377 7.77 -3.83 6.59
C VAL A 377 7.49 -3.25 5.20
N GLU A 378 6.22 -2.99 4.88
CA GLU A 378 5.79 -2.35 3.64
C GLU A 378 6.50 -1.01 3.43
N ILE A 379 6.42 -0.12 4.41
CA ILE A 379 7.04 1.21 4.35
C ILE A 379 8.57 1.12 4.34
N ALA A 380 9.15 0.17 5.08
CA ALA A 380 10.59 -0.08 5.03
C ALA A 380 11.06 -0.48 3.63
N LEU A 381 10.32 -1.38 2.96
CA LEU A 381 10.60 -1.78 1.58
C LEU A 381 10.44 -0.60 0.63
N ASN A 382 9.28 0.07 0.62
CA ASN A 382 8.99 1.18 -0.29
C ASN A 382 10.06 2.27 -0.18
N SER A 383 10.28 2.80 1.01
CA SER A 383 11.16 3.95 1.20
C SER A 383 12.63 3.63 0.98
N SER A 384 13.10 2.42 1.35
CA SER A 384 14.48 2.05 1.08
C SER A 384 14.75 1.70 -0.38
N SER A 385 13.74 1.20 -1.11
CA SER A 385 13.87 1.00 -2.55
C SER A 385 13.82 2.31 -3.34
N ASP A 386 13.22 3.39 -2.81
CA ASP A 386 13.36 4.74 -3.40
C ASP A 386 14.82 5.15 -3.50
N LEU A 387 15.52 5.04 -2.38
CA LEU A 387 16.96 5.33 -2.30
C LEU A 387 17.77 4.39 -3.18
N LEU A 388 17.50 3.08 -3.08
CA LEU A 388 18.24 2.02 -3.76
C LEU A 388 18.16 2.16 -5.29
N LEU A 389 16.96 2.32 -5.84
CA LEU A 389 16.75 2.38 -7.30
C LEU A 389 17.19 3.74 -7.87
N SER A 390 17.02 4.83 -7.11
CA SER A 390 17.56 6.15 -7.48
C SER A 390 19.08 6.12 -7.59
N ALA A 391 19.77 5.60 -6.55
CA ALA A 391 21.22 5.44 -6.56
C ALA A 391 21.68 4.50 -7.69
N SER A 392 20.97 3.39 -7.91
CA SER A 392 21.32 2.42 -8.96
C SER A 392 21.26 3.00 -10.36
N ALA A 393 20.27 3.85 -10.64
CA ALA A 393 20.14 4.52 -11.93
C ALA A 393 21.30 5.49 -12.18
N GLU A 394 21.71 6.23 -11.17
CA GLU A 394 22.83 7.16 -11.26
C GLU A 394 24.17 6.42 -11.36
N PHE A 395 24.39 5.38 -10.58
CA PHE A 395 25.56 4.51 -10.71
C PHE A 395 25.62 3.80 -12.08
N ARG A 396 24.48 3.48 -12.68
CA ARG A 396 24.42 3.01 -14.07
C ARG A 396 24.99 4.09 -15.02
N GLN A 397 24.63 5.35 -14.83
CA GLN A 397 25.16 6.47 -15.62
C GLN A 397 26.67 6.61 -15.41
N TRP A 398 27.14 6.58 -14.15
CA TRP A 398 28.58 6.63 -13.84
C TRP A 398 29.36 5.51 -14.52
N ARG A 399 28.83 4.29 -14.50
CA ARG A 399 29.43 3.16 -15.20
C ARG A 399 29.55 3.40 -16.70
N LEU A 400 28.50 3.96 -17.34
CA LEU A 400 28.52 4.28 -18.77
C LEU A 400 29.51 5.39 -19.13
N GLU A 401 29.80 6.28 -18.18
CA GLU A 401 30.80 7.36 -18.29
C GLU A 401 32.21 6.91 -17.89
N GLY A 402 32.39 5.65 -17.51
CA GLY A 402 33.70 5.12 -17.05
C GLY A 402 34.11 5.58 -15.67
N LYS A 403 33.22 6.16 -14.87
CA LYS A 403 33.46 6.53 -13.48
C LYS A 403 33.46 5.30 -12.57
N GLU A 404 34.34 5.32 -11.56
CA GLU A 404 34.39 4.23 -10.57
C GLU A 404 33.24 4.34 -9.56
N ILE A 405 32.57 3.22 -9.31
CA ILE A 405 31.50 3.11 -8.28
C ILE A 405 32.14 2.55 -7.02
N LYS A 406 32.17 3.33 -5.95
CA LYS A 406 32.65 2.90 -4.62
C LYS A 406 31.53 3.00 -3.60
N PHE A 407 31.22 1.88 -2.97
CA PHE A 407 30.35 1.85 -1.80
C PHE A 407 31.20 2.08 -0.55
N LYS A 408 30.94 3.17 0.17
CA LYS A 408 31.62 3.51 1.44
C LYS A 408 30.92 2.86 2.63
#